data_2130048a3e7e999cbf584bafb656077f
#
_entry.id   2130048a3e7e999cbf584bafb656077f
#
_cell.length_a   1.000
_cell.length_b   1.000
_cell.length_c   1.000
_cell.angle_alpha   90.00
_cell.angle_beta   90.00
_cell.angle_gamma   90.00
#
_symmetry.space_group_name_H-M   'P 1'
#
loop_
_entity.id
_entity.type
_entity.pdbx_description
1 polymer ?
#
loop_
_entity_poly.entity_id
_entity_poly.type
_entity_poly.pdbx_seq_one_letter_code
_entity_poly.pdbx_strand_id
1 'polypeptide(L)'
;MSSAINYSYSYPFASTLIPSDNNPCVKLATFGGIEKNPYFFDGKLQNPKRVADLLLALSSISRTRFFSPALIRERRLAAVDPVVTCDGTQLRFEVFSVCCGVYARFDLFGTATDGAWLSKGTTNVDFNP
;
A
#
# COMPACT_ATOMS: atom_id res chain seq x y z
N MET A 1 1.92 8.55 -31.23
CA MET A 1 1.11 9.29 -30.22
C MET A 1 0.81 8.32 -29.08
N SER A 2 1.42 8.51 -27.91
CA SER A 2 1.12 7.68 -26.74
C SER A 2 -0.18 8.18 -26.12
N SER A 3 -1.24 7.37 -26.16
CA SER A 3 -2.47 7.67 -25.43
C SER A 3 -2.17 7.56 -23.93
N ALA A 4 -2.28 8.66 -23.20
CA ALA A 4 -2.24 8.63 -21.75
C ALA A 4 -3.42 7.80 -21.26
N ILE A 5 -3.14 6.68 -20.61
CA ILE A 5 -4.18 5.86 -19.97
C ILE A 5 -4.52 6.59 -18.66
N ASN A 6 -5.74 7.11 -18.60
CA ASN A 6 -6.23 7.82 -17.43
C ASN A 6 -7.04 6.81 -16.58
N TYR A 7 -6.50 6.40 -15.43
CA TYR A 7 -7.21 5.56 -14.48
C TYR A 7 -7.91 6.43 -13.45
N SER A 8 -9.20 6.23 -13.27
CA SER A 8 -9.97 6.83 -12.18
C SER A 8 -10.33 5.73 -11.20
N TYR A 9 -9.87 5.87 -9.97
CA TYR A 9 -10.22 4.95 -8.88
C TYR A 9 -11.37 5.56 -8.09
N SER A 10 -12.41 4.76 -7.84
CA SER A 10 -13.50 5.13 -6.94
C SER A 10 -13.52 4.16 -5.78
N TYR A 11 -13.29 4.68 -4.60
CA TYR A 11 -13.31 3.88 -3.37
C TYR A 11 -14.68 4.00 -2.70
N PRO A 12 -15.28 2.90 -2.24
CA PRO A 12 -16.60 2.91 -1.62
C PRO A 12 -16.61 3.62 -0.25
N PHE A 13 -15.45 3.81 0.39
CA PHE A 13 -15.26 4.54 1.65
C PHE A 13 -13.80 4.98 1.79
N ALA A 14 -13.53 5.85 2.74
CA ALA A 14 -12.17 6.30 3.05
C ALA A 14 -11.42 5.25 3.89
N SER A 15 -10.13 5.03 3.58
CA SER A 15 -9.24 4.31 4.47
C SER A 15 -9.11 5.06 5.79
N THR A 16 -9.19 4.36 6.92
CA THR A 16 -9.16 4.96 8.24
C THR A 16 -8.19 4.24 9.16
N LEU A 17 -7.49 5.02 9.99
CA LEU A 17 -6.77 4.55 11.15
C LEU A 17 -7.63 4.84 12.39
N ILE A 18 -7.98 3.82 13.13
CA ILE A 18 -8.70 3.97 14.40
C ILE A 18 -7.66 3.81 15.52
N PRO A 19 -7.21 4.92 16.13
CA PRO A 19 -6.29 4.84 17.26
C PRO A 19 -7.01 4.23 18.46
N SER A 20 -6.39 3.25 19.07
CA SER A 20 -6.82 2.66 20.33
C SER A 20 -5.59 2.30 21.14
N ASP A 21 -5.59 2.60 22.42
CA ASP A 21 -4.45 2.39 23.30
C ASP A 21 -3.96 0.93 23.37
N ASN A 22 -4.86 -0.02 23.12
CA ASN A 22 -4.55 -1.45 23.19
C ASN A 22 -4.63 -2.20 21.84
N ASN A 23 -5.30 -1.67 20.83
CA ASN A 23 -5.51 -2.35 19.56
C ASN A 23 -5.77 -1.35 18.42
N PRO A 24 -4.73 -0.73 17.86
CA PRO A 24 -4.90 0.13 16.69
C PRO A 24 -5.42 -0.70 15.50
N CYS A 25 -6.50 -0.24 14.88
CA CYS A 25 -7.11 -0.90 13.73
C CYS A 25 -6.92 -0.03 12.48
N VAL A 26 -6.42 -0.64 11.42
CA VAL A 26 -6.32 -0.02 10.09
C VAL A 26 -7.39 -0.63 9.20
N LYS A 27 -8.24 0.22 8.62
CA LYS A 27 -9.21 -0.18 7.59
C LYS A 27 -8.77 0.41 6.26
N LEU A 28 -8.38 -0.44 5.32
CA LEU A 28 -7.96 -0.02 3.98
C LEU A 28 -9.13 -0.20 3.01
N ALA A 29 -9.53 0.89 2.36
CA ALA A 29 -10.46 0.83 1.25
C ALA A 29 -9.77 0.23 0.03
N THR A 30 -10.49 -0.60 -0.72
CA THR A 30 -9.99 -1.22 -1.94
C THR A 30 -10.89 -0.88 -3.11
N PHE A 31 -10.32 -0.75 -4.29
CA PHE A 31 -11.07 -0.72 -5.52
C PHE A 31 -11.29 -2.17 -5.98
N GLY A 32 -12.40 -2.77 -5.55
CA GLY A 32 -12.75 -4.17 -5.81
C GLY A 32 -13.88 -4.36 -6.83
N GLY A 33 -14.25 -3.33 -7.58
CA GLY A 33 -15.38 -3.41 -8.50
C GLY A 33 -16.74 -3.55 -7.78
N ILE A 34 -17.57 -4.48 -8.21
CA ILE A 34 -18.95 -4.68 -7.69
C ILE A 34 -18.98 -5.58 -6.45
N GLU A 35 -17.83 -6.09 -5.99
CA GLU A 35 -17.79 -7.01 -4.86
C GLU A 35 -18.12 -6.33 -3.53
N LYS A 36 -18.89 -7.06 -2.70
CA LYS A 36 -19.43 -6.55 -1.43
C LYS A 36 -18.40 -6.40 -0.30
N ASN A 37 -17.19 -6.96 -0.47
CA ASN A 37 -16.16 -6.93 0.57
C ASN A 37 -15.05 -5.92 0.22
N PRO A 38 -15.12 -4.72 0.80
CA PRO A 38 -14.16 -3.66 0.53
C PRO A 38 -12.81 -3.85 1.26
N TYR A 39 -12.63 -4.93 2.03
CA TYR A 39 -11.43 -5.18 2.82
C TYR A 39 -10.69 -6.40 2.29
N PHE A 40 -9.36 -6.34 2.25
CA PHE A 40 -8.52 -7.51 1.98
C PHE A 40 -8.38 -8.39 3.23
N PHE A 41 -8.14 -7.73 4.34
CA PHE A 41 -7.81 -8.35 5.61
C PHE A 41 -8.41 -7.53 6.75
N ASP A 42 -8.93 -8.23 7.75
CA ASP A 42 -9.37 -7.64 9.01
C ASP A 42 -8.83 -8.49 10.15
N GLY A 43 -7.97 -7.89 10.99
CA GLY A 43 -7.32 -8.60 12.07
C GLY A 43 -6.23 -7.82 12.77
N LYS A 44 -5.49 -8.51 13.63
CA LYS A 44 -4.40 -7.97 14.44
C LYS A 44 -3.05 -8.40 13.88
N LEU A 45 -2.06 -7.54 14.06
CA LEU A 45 -0.67 -7.85 13.77
C LEU A 45 -0.01 -8.44 15.02
N GLN A 46 0.73 -9.55 14.87
CA GLN A 46 1.49 -10.14 15.97
C GLN A 46 2.63 -9.23 16.46
N ASN A 47 3.24 -8.49 15.55
CA ASN A 47 4.30 -7.53 15.87
C ASN A 47 4.07 -6.20 15.14
N PRO A 48 3.15 -5.34 15.63
CA PRO A 48 2.78 -4.10 14.94
C PRO A 48 3.95 -3.12 14.82
N LYS A 49 4.85 -3.08 15.81
CA LYS A 49 6.03 -2.21 15.76
C LYS A 49 6.92 -2.58 14.57
N ARG A 50 7.23 -3.86 14.38
CA ARG A 50 8.06 -4.33 13.27
C ARG A 50 7.42 -4.01 11.92
N VAL A 51 6.11 -4.20 11.79
CA VAL A 51 5.38 -3.87 10.55
C VAL A 51 5.44 -2.37 10.29
N ALA A 52 5.26 -1.53 11.31
CA ALA A 52 5.39 -0.09 11.19
C ALA A 52 6.80 0.32 10.73
N ASP A 53 7.84 -0.26 11.33
CA ASP A 53 9.24 0.01 10.94
C ASP A 53 9.49 -0.37 9.47
N LEU A 54 8.93 -1.49 8.99
CA LEU A 54 9.03 -1.92 7.58
C LEU A 54 8.27 -0.98 6.64
N LEU A 55 7.08 -0.52 7.01
CA LEU A 55 6.30 0.45 6.24
C LEU A 55 7.04 1.79 6.12
N LEU A 56 7.64 2.26 7.21
CA LEU A 56 8.48 3.47 7.21
C LEU A 56 9.71 3.30 6.31
N ALA A 57 10.33 2.13 6.33
CA ALA A 57 11.44 1.83 5.42
C ALA A 57 11.01 1.86 3.96
N LEU A 58 9.87 1.25 3.59
CA LEU A 58 9.32 1.33 2.24
C LEU A 58 9.00 2.77 1.84
N SER A 59 8.35 3.54 2.71
CA SER A 59 8.08 4.96 2.47
C SER A 59 9.36 5.77 2.23
N SER A 60 10.42 5.46 2.97
CA SER A 60 11.73 6.08 2.77
C SER A 60 12.32 5.75 1.38
N ILE A 61 12.24 4.48 0.97
CA ILE A 61 12.71 4.02 -0.34
C ILE A 61 11.92 4.66 -1.48
N SER A 62 10.60 4.81 -1.34
CA SER A 62 9.76 5.46 -2.35
C SER A 62 10.23 6.87 -2.69
N ARG A 63 10.79 7.59 -1.71
CA ARG A 63 11.29 8.97 -1.86
C ARG A 63 12.75 9.04 -2.32
N THR A 64 13.46 7.91 -2.39
CA THR A 64 14.88 7.87 -2.73
C THR A 64 15.12 8.18 -4.22
N ARG A 65 16.13 9.00 -4.48
CA ARG A 65 16.55 9.42 -5.82
C ARG A 65 18.05 9.23 -5.96
N PHE A 66 18.47 8.43 -6.93
CA PHE A 66 19.90 8.38 -7.30
C PHE A 66 20.22 9.37 -8.42
N PHE A 67 19.38 9.45 -9.44
CA PHE A 67 19.50 10.41 -10.54
C PHE A 67 18.15 10.59 -11.21
N SER A 68 17.74 11.82 -11.48
CA SER A 68 16.55 12.11 -12.28
C SER A 68 16.71 13.42 -13.02
N PRO A 69 16.61 13.43 -14.37
CA PRO A 69 16.54 14.66 -15.15
C PRO A 69 15.34 15.51 -14.70
N ALA A 70 15.53 16.84 -14.67
CA ALA A 70 14.55 17.80 -14.15
C ALA A 70 13.14 17.67 -14.78
N LEU A 71 13.07 17.33 -16.08
CA LEU A 71 11.82 17.17 -16.85
C LEU A 71 10.98 15.93 -16.44
N ILE A 72 11.59 14.95 -15.80
CA ILE A 72 10.91 13.72 -15.36
C ILE A 72 10.37 13.87 -13.91
N ARG A 73 10.84 14.90 -13.21
CA ARG A 73 10.63 15.12 -11.78
C ARG A 73 9.17 15.34 -11.41
N GLU A 74 8.43 16.15 -12.18
CA GLU A 74 7.04 16.51 -11.86
C GLU A 74 6.04 15.38 -12.15
N ARG A 75 6.26 14.63 -13.24
CA ARG A 75 5.35 13.56 -13.66
C ARG A 75 5.47 12.27 -12.84
N ARG A 76 6.59 12.04 -12.17
CA ARG A 76 6.84 10.82 -11.39
C ARG A 76 6.52 10.94 -9.90
N LEU A 77 6.42 12.15 -9.35
CA LEU A 77 6.06 12.35 -7.95
C LEU A 77 4.64 11.83 -7.62
N ALA A 78 3.75 11.82 -8.62
CA ALA A 78 2.37 11.34 -8.48
C ALA A 78 2.23 9.80 -8.59
N ALA A 79 3.31 9.05 -8.84
CA ALA A 79 3.26 7.62 -9.16
C ALA A 79 4.07 6.75 -8.18
N VAL A 80 4.41 7.28 -7.01
CA VAL A 80 5.37 6.64 -6.08
C VAL A 80 4.70 6.03 -4.86
N ASP A 81 3.37 5.91 -4.90
CA ASP A 81 2.65 5.30 -3.80
C ASP A 81 2.95 3.80 -3.73
N PRO A 82 3.26 3.29 -2.54
CA PRO A 82 3.38 1.85 -2.34
C PRO A 82 2.10 1.13 -2.72
N VAL A 83 2.26 -0.05 -3.28
CA VAL A 83 1.17 -0.94 -3.68
C VAL A 83 1.02 -2.04 -2.65
N VAL A 84 -0.22 -2.32 -2.26
CA VAL A 84 -0.57 -3.45 -1.42
C VAL A 84 -1.38 -4.45 -2.22
N THR A 85 -0.89 -5.67 -2.26
CA THR A 85 -1.58 -6.79 -2.92
C THR A 85 -1.91 -7.87 -1.90
N CYS A 86 -3.16 -8.34 -1.92
CA CYS A 86 -3.61 -9.49 -1.15
C CYS A 86 -3.91 -10.66 -2.09
N ASP A 87 -3.32 -11.82 -1.82
CA ASP A 87 -3.61 -13.06 -2.55
C ASP A 87 -4.59 -14.00 -1.82
N GLY A 88 -5.08 -13.57 -0.65
CA GLY A 88 -5.96 -14.34 0.22
C GLY A 88 -5.23 -15.11 1.33
N THR A 89 -3.90 -15.08 1.37
CA THR A 89 -3.07 -15.73 2.39
C THR A 89 -1.97 -14.84 2.94
N GLN A 90 -1.63 -13.79 2.21
CA GLN A 90 -0.61 -12.81 2.58
C GLN A 90 -0.94 -11.43 2.04
N LEU A 91 -0.41 -10.40 2.70
CA LEU A 91 -0.33 -9.04 2.17
C LEU A 91 1.10 -8.79 1.70
N ARG A 92 1.23 -8.34 0.47
CA ARG A 92 2.48 -7.89 -0.11
C ARG A 92 2.48 -6.38 -0.23
N PHE A 93 3.49 -5.74 0.32
CA PHE A 93 3.73 -4.31 0.21
C PHE A 93 4.93 -4.09 -0.70
N GLU A 94 4.75 -3.32 -1.76
CA GLU A 94 5.74 -3.12 -2.82
C GLU A 94 5.93 -1.64 -3.11
N VAL A 95 7.16 -1.26 -3.43
CA VAL A 95 7.48 0.12 -3.80
C VAL A 95 8.63 0.17 -4.79
N PHE A 96 8.57 1.15 -5.68
CA PHE A 96 9.71 1.57 -6.48
C PHE A 96 10.20 2.94 -6.02
N SER A 97 11.51 3.17 -6.05
CA SER A 97 12.06 4.50 -5.85
C SER A 97 11.62 5.46 -6.98
N VAL A 98 11.64 6.78 -6.71
CA VAL A 98 11.27 7.80 -7.72
C VAL A 98 12.01 7.64 -9.04
N CYS A 99 13.27 7.24 -9.02
CA CYS A 99 14.05 7.00 -10.22
C CYS A 99 13.84 5.60 -10.82
N CYS A 100 12.97 4.77 -10.25
CA CYS A 100 12.74 3.37 -10.61
C CYS A 100 14.01 2.48 -10.55
N GLY A 101 15.08 2.94 -9.90
CA GLY A 101 16.34 2.19 -9.78
C GLY A 101 16.35 1.21 -8.60
N VAL A 102 15.42 1.33 -7.69
CA VAL A 102 15.30 0.43 -6.54
C VAL A 102 13.87 -0.08 -6.46
N TYR A 103 13.73 -1.37 -6.30
CA TYR A 103 12.51 -2.06 -5.94
C TYR A 103 12.68 -2.65 -4.55
N ALA A 104 11.69 -2.46 -3.69
CA ALA A 104 11.65 -3.07 -2.38
C ALA A 104 10.26 -3.62 -2.08
N ARG A 105 10.22 -4.69 -1.31
CA ARG A 105 8.97 -5.28 -0.83
C ARG A 105 9.14 -5.93 0.52
N PHE A 106 8.05 -6.08 1.24
CA PHE A 106 7.92 -7.09 2.30
C PHE A 106 6.57 -7.79 2.20
N ASP A 107 6.55 -9.05 2.62
CA ASP A 107 5.37 -9.88 2.65
C ASP A 107 4.97 -10.14 4.11
N LEU A 108 3.69 -9.94 4.42
CA LEU A 108 3.08 -10.22 5.70
C LEU A 108 2.25 -11.51 5.58
N PHE A 109 2.77 -12.59 6.12
CA PHE A 109 2.14 -13.90 6.07
C PHE A 109 1.10 -14.09 7.18
N GLY A 110 0.22 -15.09 7.00
CA GLY A 110 -0.80 -15.43 7.99
C GLY A 110 -0.25 -15.74 9.39
N THR A 111 0.99 -16.24 9.49
CA THR A 111 1.67 -16.47 10.78
C THR A 111 2.04 -15.19 11.54
N ALA A 112 2.07 -14.04 10.86
CA ALA A 112 2.34 -12.74 11.46
C ALA A 112 1.05 -11.96 11.77
N THR A 113 -0.10 -12.56 11.54
CA THR A 113 -1.42 -11.95 11.71
C THR A 113 -2.36 -12.86 12.46
N ASP A 114 -3.38 -12.25 13.09
CA ASP A 114 -4.50 -12.94 13.70
C ASP A 114 -5.77 -12.27 13.19
N GLY A 115 -6.47 -12.93 12.25
CA GLY A 115 -7.66 -12.37 11.63
C GLY A 115 -8.09 -13.10 10.35
N ALA A 116 -9.01 -12.47 9.64
CA ALA A 116 -9.65 -13.03 8.45
C ALA A 116 -9.11 -12.41 7.16
N TRP A 117 -8.82 -13.26 6.19
CA TRP A 117 -8.54 -12.89 4.81
C TRP A 117 -9.85 -12.85 4.04
N LEU A 118 -10.31 -11.66 3.68
CA LEU A 118 -11.68 -11.44 3.19
C LEU A 118 -11.78 -11.42 1.68
N SER A 119 -10.77 -10.86 1.00
CA SER A 119 -10.76 -10.78 -0.46
C SER A 119 -9.35 -10.73 -1.02
N LYS A 120 -9.26 -10.92 -2.34
CA LYS A 120 -8.03 -10.75 -3.11
C LYS A 120 -8.10 -9.43 -3.87
N GLY A 121 -6.98 -8.78 -4.06
CA GLY A 121 -6.95 -7.54 -4.83
C GLY A 121 -5.68 -6.74 -4.62
N THR A 122 -5.64 -5.58 -5.24
CA THR A 122 -4.51 -4.65 -5.18
C THR A 122 -5.03 -3.23 -4.95
N THR A 123 -4.35 -2.48 -4.11
CA THR A 123 -4.62 -1.06 -3.88
C THR A 123 -3.33 -0.28 -3.67
N ASN A 124 -3.37 1.02 -3.92
CA ASN A 124 -2.29 1.92 -3.54
C ASN A 124 -2.49 2.37 -2.09
N VAL A 125 -1.39 2.60 -1.40
CA VAL A 125 -1.39 3.18 -0.06
C VAL A 125 -0.72 4.53 -0.13
N ASP A 126 -1.50 5.58 0.16
CA ASP A 126 -0.98 6.93 0.26
C ASP A 126 -0.33 7.15 1.63
N PHE A 127 0.97 7.47 1.62
CA PHE A 127 1.73 7.84 2.82
C PHE A 127 1.99 9.36 2.88
N ASN A 128 1.25 10.15 2.13
CA ASN A 128 1.39 11.60 2.19
C ASN A 128 0.86 12.11 3.55
N PRO A 129 1.56 13.09 4.16
CA PRO A 129 1.12 13.71 5.40
C PRO A 129 -0.12 14.57 5.19
#